data_8809d6c6562eb8b07547351189965bd6
#
_entry.id   8809d6c6562eb8b07547351189965bd6
#
_cell.length_a   1.000
_cell.length_b   1.000
_cell.length_c   1.000
_cell.angle_alpha   90.00
_cell.angle_beta   90.00
_cell.angle_gamma   90.00
#
_symmetry.space_group_name_H-M   'P 1'
#
loop_
_entity.id
_entity.type
_entity.pdbx_description
1 polymer ?
#
loop_
_entity_poly.entity_id
_entity_poly.type
_entity_poly.pdbx_seq_one_letter_code
_entity_poly.pdbx_strand_id
1 'polypeptide(L)'
;VEFIVARDNQIRLLRSLNIGAARLWEKVKPSDPILPEEIQACRDAILEQAHGLVEELKEFNISLLIGSSGTFDTLASMIAYENKDIHSLEHINGYRFDRSQFDSVFRKLTTFTKVERGVLPGMDSSRVDLIVVGAVIVDMLFQALPIRQVALSSYALKEGILYDYLETRKFESIGMGSSDRTLRERSVRNLGARFQYDESHGEQTAMLALSLFDQMESLLGYGEEERELLKYAAMLHDIGYFLNRSGHHKHGQYLVLNSGMPGFSTDELLILSNVVRYHRKSLPTRDHLHFAVLHGPHKTLVRQLAGILRIADNLDRGHRHLIERLEVGIRGSQILVKVFSEEKIDIEIQAALENADLFEQVFERRLLIEQD
;
A
#
# COMPACT_ATOMS: atom_id res chain seq x y z
N VAL A 1 -16.85 -2.24 20.55
CA VAL A 1 -16.02 -2.76 19.45
C VAL A 1 -16.95 -3.23 18.36
N GLU A 2 -16.66 -2.82 17.16
CA GLU A 2 -17.40 -3.21 15.97
C GLU A 2 -16.66 -4.35 15.27
N PHE A 3 -17.41 -5.39 14.89
CA PHE A 3 -16.94 -6.50 14.08
C PHE A 3 -17.59 -6.44 12.72
N ILE A 4 -16.75 -6.37 11.69
CA ILE A 4 -17.19 -6.29 10.29
C ILE A 4 -16.48 -7.41 9.54
N VAL A 5 -17.24 -8.30 8.92
CA VAL A 5 -16.71 -9.27 7.95
C VAL A 5 -17.09 -8.81 6.57
N ALA A 6 -16.10 -8.66 5.71
CA ALA A 6 -16.29 -8.28 4.31
C ALA A 6 -15.57 -9.29 3.39
N ARG A 7 -16.16 -9.55 2.23
CA ARG A 7 -15.57 -10.35 1.14
C ARG A 7 -16.06 -9.76 -0.18
N ASP A 8 -15.16 -9.60 -1.14
CA ASP A 8 -15.47 -9.09 -2.49
C ASP A 8 -16.22 -7.75 -2.44
N ASN A 9 -15.72 -6.80 -1.63
CA ASN A 9 -16.32 -5.48 -1.37
C ASN A 9 -17.76 -5.51 -0.81
N GLN A 10 -18.22 -6.64 -0.30
CA GLN A 10 -19.53 -6.78 0.31
C GLN A 10 -19.41 -7.08 1.81
N ILE A 11 -20.17 -6.34 2.62
CA ILE A 11 -20.30 -6.63 4.04
C ILE A 11 -21.14 -7.90 4.18
N ARG A 12 -20.58 -8.89 4.87
CA ARG A 12 -21.25 -10.18 5.17
C ARG A 12 -21.78 -10.24 6.59
N LEU A 13 -21.10 -9.53 7.51
CA LEU A 13 -21.51 -9.46 8.90
C LEU A 13 -21.16 -8.08 9.45
N LEU A 14 -22.06 -7.51 10.25
CA LEU A 14 -21.83 -6.29 11.02
C LEU A 14 -22.43 -6.50 12.42
N ARG A 15 -21.56 -6.39 13.45
CA ARG A 15 -21.96 -6.50 14.87
C ARG A 15 -21.25 -5.44 15.69
N SER A 16 -21.97 -4.81 16.58
CA SER A 16 -21.41 -3.91 17.58
C SER A 16 -21.58 -4.53 18.97
N LEU A 17 -20.47 -4.67 19.69
CA LEU A 17 -20.46 -5.18 21.04
C LEU A 17 -20.12 -4.06 22.03
N ASN A 18 -20.78 -4.12 23.19
CA ASN A 18 -20.58 -3.15 24.26
C ASN A 18 -19.32 -3.47 25.09
N ILE A 19 -18.23 -3.82 24.41
CA ILE A 19 -16.90 -4.09 24.96
C ILE A 19 -15.88 -3.11 24.38
N GLY A 20 -14.73 -3.01 25.04
CA GLY A 20 -13.62 -2.17 24.62
C GLY A 20 -12.63 -2.03 25.76
N ALA A 21 -11.39 -1.62 25.49
CA ALA A 21 -10.34 -1.56 26.49
C ALA A 21 -10.76 -0.76 27.74
N ALA A 22 -11.36 0.43 27.58
CA ALA A 22 -11.79 1.24 28.71
C ALA A 22 -12.88 0.55 29.54
N ARG A 23 -13.89 -0.05 28.90
CA ARG A 23 -14.97 -0.73 29.61
C ARG A 23 -14.52 -2.01 30.32
N LEU A 24 -13.61 -2.77 29.69
CA LEU A 24 -13.00 -3.94 30.35
C LEU A 24 -12.13 -3.52 31.51
N TRP A 25 -11.38 -2.47 31.38
CA TRP A 25 -10.58 -1.90 32.46
C TRP A 25 -11.45 -1.51 33.66
N GLU A 26 -12.53 -0.80 33.44
CA GLU A 26 -13.49 -0.42 34.51
C GLU A 26 -14.16 -1.62 35.16
N LYS A 27 -14.49 -2.67 34.37
CA LYS A 27 -15.17 -3.87 34.85
C LYS A 27 -14.24 -4.76 35.69
N VAL A 28 -13.00 -4.98 35.21
CA VAL A 28 -12.04 -5.91 35.85
C VAL A 28 -11.15 -5.21 36.88
N LYS A 29 -10.77 -3.95 36.63
CA LYS A 29 -9.81 -3.16 37.43
C LYS A 29 -8.53 -3.93 37.72
N PRO A 30 -7.78 -4.33 36.70
CA PRO A 30 -6.66 -5.24 36.85
C PRO A 30 -5.53 -4.65 37.71
N SER A 31 -4.80 -5.54 38.37
CA SER A 31 -3.57 -5.25 39.09
C SER A 31 -2.46 -4.78 38.15
N ASP A 32 -1.37 -4.27 38.71
CA ASP A 32 -0.20 -3.86 37.94
C ASP A 32 1.08 -4.52 38.51
N PRO A 33 1.68 -5.48 37.78
CA PRO A 33 1.23 -6.07 36.53
C PRO A 33 -0.06 -6.88 36.66
N ILE A 34 -0.77 -7.09 35.55
CA ILE A 34 -2.01 -7.86 35.49
C ILE A 34 -1.77 -9.33 35.89
N LEU A 35 -2.65 -9.91 36.72
CA LEU A 35 -2.57 -11.30 37.14
C LEU A 35 -3.23 -12.26 36.14
N PRO A 36 -2.80 -13.54 36.07
CA PRO A 36 -3.38 -14.52 35.15
C PRO A 36 -4.90 -14.70 35.31
N GLU A 37 -5.41 -14.68 36.55
CA GLU A 37 -6.83 -14.75 36.86
C GLU A 37 -7.61 -13.51 36.37
N GLU A 38 -6.99 -12.35 36.34
CA GLU A 38 -7.59 -11.12 35.84
C GLU A 38 -7.61 -11.11 34.31
N ILE A 39 -6.59 -11.69 33.66
CA ILE A 39 -6.61 -11.94 32.21
C ILE A 39 -7.78 -12.87 31.86
N GLN A 40 -7.98 -13.92 32.64
CA GLN A 40 -9.12 -14.83 32.46
C GLN A 40 -10.46 -14.12 32.69
N ALA A 41 -10.57 -13.29 33.72
CA ALA A 41 -11.76 -12.48 33.95
C ALA A 41 -12.05 -11.50 32.76
N CYS A 42 -11.03 -10.94 32.14
CA CYS A 42 -11.22 -10.17 30.91
C CYS A 42 -11.78 -11.03 29.75
N ARG A 43 -11.25 -12.26 29.57
CA ARG A 43 -11.72 -13.17 28.52
C ARG A 43 -13.17 -13.58 28.77
N ASP A 44 -13.52 -13.91 30.00
CA ASP A 44 -14.89 -14.30 30.40
C ASP A 44 -15.86 -13.14 30.13
N ALA A 45 -15.49 -11.93 30.50
CA ALA A 45 -16.29 -10.72 30.25
C ALA A 45 -16.50 -10.44 28.76
N ILE A 46 -15.50 -10.74 27.91
CA ILE A 46 -15.61 -10.62 26.46
C ILE A 46 -16.55 -11.70 25.90
N LEU A 47 -16.35 -12.96 26.32
CA LEU A 47 -17.17 -14.09 25.86
C LEU A 47 -18.65 -13.94 26.24
N GLU A 48 -18.93 -13.40 27.44
CA GLU A 48 -20.28 -13.07 27.86
C GLU A 48 -20.98 -12.13 26.87
N GLN A 49 -20.29 -11.11 26.39
CA GLN A 49 -20.82 -10.12 25.43
C GLN A 49 -20.80 -10.62 24.00
N ALA A 50 -19.83 -11.49 23.67
CA ALA A 50 -19.64 -12.04 22.33
C ALA A 50 -20.36 -13.38 22.13
N HIS A 51 -21.36 -13.71 23.00
CA HIS A 51 -22.09 -14.98 22.94
C HIS A 51 -22.64 -15.21 21.49
N GLY A 52 -22.30 -16.35 20.92
CA GLY A 52 -22.68 -16.71 19.54
C GLY A 52 -21.88 -16.01 18.41
N LEU A 53 -21.32 -14.84 18.65
CA LEU A 53 -20.54 -14.12 17.60
C LEU A 53 -19.27 -14.88 17.21
N VAL A 54 -18.56 -15.47 18.16
CA VAL A 54 -17.33 -16.23 17.87
C VAL A 54 -17.62 -17.42 16.96
N GLU A 55 -18.73 -18.14 17.20
CA GLU A 55 -19.14 -19.25 16.35
C GLU A 55 -19.58 -18.75 14.94
N GLU A 56 -20.33 -17.66 14.88
CA GLU A 56 -20.70 -17.00 13.62
C GLU A 56 -19.45 -16.58 12.82
N LEU A 57 -18.43 -16.04 13.48
CA LEU A 57 -17.16 -15.63 12.84
C LEU A 57 -16.35 -16.83 12.32
N LYS A 58 -16.37 -17.97 12.98
CA LYS A 58 -15.66 -19.18 12.51
C LYS A 58 -16.15 -19.69 11.16
N GLU A 59 -17.43 -19.47 10.82
CA GLU A 59 -18.01 -19.86 9.53
C GLU A 59 -17.36 -19.16 8.33
N PHE A 60 -16.76 -17.97 8.54
CA PHE A 60 -16.15 -17.17 7.48
C PHE A 60 -14.70 -17.54 7.15
N ASN A 61 -14.04 -18.41 7.94
CA ASN A 61 -12.63 -18.81 7.74
C ASN A 61 -11.69 -17.60 7.60
N ILE A 62 -11.74 -16.68 8.57
CA ILE A 62 -11.04 -15.39 8.56
C ILE A 62 -9.53 -15.62 8.75
N SER A 63 -8.72 -15.31 7.75
CA SER A 63 -7.25 -15.41 7.83
C SER A 63 -6.55 -14.07 8.05
N LEU A 64 -7.20 -12.95 7.72
CA LEU A 64 -6.70 -11.59 7.90
C LEU A 64 -7.64 -10.79 8.81
N LEU A 65 -7.09 -10.20 9.86
CA LEU A 65 -7.77 -9.23 10.72
C LEU A 65 -7.28 -7.83 10.36
N ILE A 66 -8.19 -6.93 10.04
CA ILE A 66 -7.86 -5.51 9.88
C ILE A 66 -8.26 -4.80 11.16
N GLY A 67 -7.26 -4.27 11.87
CA GLY A 67 -7.45 -3.55 13.11
C GLY A 67 -7.34 -2.04 12.91
N SER A 68 -8.24 -1.27 13.51
CA SER A 68 -8.17 0.19 13.55
C SER A 68 -8.29 0.69 14.98
N SER A 69 -7.91 1.96 15.18
CA SER A 69 -7.95 2.61 16.51
C SER A 69 -6.75 2.27 17.41
N GLY A 70 -6.59 3.07 18.45
CA GLY A 70 -5.36 3.22 19.20
C GLY A 70 -4.77 1.97 19.87
N THR A 71 -5.55 0.92 20.13
CA THR A 71 -4.98 -0.37 20.57
C THR A 71 -4.13 -0.98 19.48
N PHE A 72 -4.64 -1.03 18.24
CA PHE A 72 -3.90 -1.57 17.10
C PHE A 72 -2.74 -0.67 16.70
N ASP A 73 -2.92 0.66 16.76
CA ASP A 73 -1.84 1.64 16.49
C ASP A 73 -0.67 1.41 17.44
N THR A 74 -0.93 1.27 18.75
CA THR A 74 0.10 1.06 19.77
C THR A 74 0.77 -0.30 19.60
N LEU A 75 -0.01 -1.38 19.40
CA LEU A 75 0.55 -2.72 19.19
C LEU A 75 1.44 -2.77 17.94
N ALA A 76 0.98 -2.24 16.82
CA ALA A 76 1.75 -2.19 15.58
C ALA A 76 3.04 -1.38 15.75
N SER A 77 2.97 -0.24 16.43
CA SER A 77 4.13 0.59 16.74
C SER A 77 5.17 -0.17 17.59
N MET A 78 4.74 -0.80 18.67
CA MET A 78 5.64 -1.59 19.53
C MET A 78 6.29 -2.75 18.78
N ILE A 79 5.51 -3.48 17.97
CA ILE A 79 6.00 -4.59 17.15
C ILE A 79 7.01 -4.11 16.11
N ALA A 80 6.74 -3.00 15.44
CA ALA A 80 7.66 -2.42 14.46
C ALA A 80 9.00 -2.01 15.11
N TYR A 81 8.98 -1.43 16.30
CA TYR A 81 10.20 -1.14 17.05
C TYR A 81 10.97 -2.41 17.43
N GLU A 82 10.31 -3.47 17.90
CA GLU A 82 10.97 -4.75 18.23
C GLU A 82 11.64 -5.36 17.01
N ASN A 83 10.99 -5.31 15.87
CA ASN A 83 11.49 -5.87 14.61
C ASN A 83 12.53 -4.95 13.92
N LYS A 84 12.84 -3.78 14.51
CA LYS A 84 13.71 -2.75 13.92
C LYS A 84 13.20 -2.23 12.56
N ASP A 85 11.90 -2.34 12.34
CA ASP A 85 11.22 -1.86 11.15
C ASP A 85 10.68 -0.43 11.36
N ILE A 86 11.60 0.46 11.76
CA ILE A 86 11.30 1.85 12.15
C ILE A 86 10.78 2.66 10.96
N HIS A 87 11.17 2.30 9.74
CA HIS A 87 10.72 2.99 8.54
C HIS A 87 9.23 2.79 8.25
N SER A 88 8.66 1.67 8.67
CA SER A 88 7.22 1.45 8.58
C SER A 88 6.40 2.32 9.54
N LEU A 89 7.04 2.97 10.53
CA LEU A 89 6.34 3.84 11.48
C LEU A 89 5.97 5.21 10.91
N GLU A 90 6.69 5.71 9.90
CA GLU A 90 6.33 6.95 9.21
C GLU A 90 5.02 6.79 8.41
N HIS A 91 4.69 5.55 8.02
CA HIS A 91 3.49 5.20 7.25
C HIS A 91 2.90 3.88 7.76
N ILE A 92 2.39 3.92 8.99
CA ILE A 92 1.93 2.71 9.70
C ILE A 92 0.66 2.06 9.11
N ASN A 93 -0.05 2.77 8.22
CA ASN A 93 -1.22 2.21 7.55
C ASN A 93 -0.84 1.01 6.66
N GLY A 94 -1.54 -0.10 6.84
CA GLY A 94 -1.23 -1.36 6.14
C GLY A 94 -0.10 -2.18 6.78
N TYR A 95 0.55 -1.70 7.85
CA TYR A 95 1.55 -2.47 8.58
C TYR A 95 0.97 -3.81 9.02
N ARG A 96 1.72 -4.89 8.83
CA ARG A 96 1.26 -6.24 9.11
C ARG A 96 2.14 -6.91 10.16
N PHE A 97 1.49 -7.69 11.03
CA PHE A 97 2.18 -8.55 11.98
C PHE A 97 1.44 -9.88 12.14
N ASP A 98 2.17 -10.89 12.56
CA ASP A 98 1.64 -12.22 12.82
C ASP A 98 1.48 -12.51 14.33
N ARG A 99 1.00 -13.71 14.64
CA ARG A 99 0.82 -14.19 16.00
C ARG A 99 2.13 -14.19 16.80
N SER A 100 3.23 -14.59 16.23
CA SER A 100 4.51 -14.71 16.95
C SER A 100 5.06 -13.35 17.37
N GLN A 101 4.96 -12.36 16.48
CA GLN A 101 5.34 -10.97 16.74
C GLN A 101 4.44 -10.34 17.82
N PHE A 102 3.13 -10.60 17.74
CA PHE A 102 2.19 -10.16 18.78
C PHE A 102 2.50 -10.79 20.15
N ASP A 103 2.77 -12.09 20.23
CA ASP A 103 3.05 -12.80 21.48
C ASP A 103 4.27 -12.24 22.22
N SER A 104 5.29 -11.76 21.50
CA SER A 104 6.44 -11.09 22.10
C SER A 104 6.03 -9.85 22.87
N VAL A 105 5.24 -8.97 22.24
CA VAL A 105 4.75 -7.73 22.84
C VAL A 105 3.72 -8.04 23.94
N PHE A 106 2.80 -8.96 23.70
CA PHE A 106 1.76 -9.36 24.68
C PHE A 106 2.36 -9.82 26.00
N ARG A 107 3.43 -10.62 25.94
CA ARG A 107 4.15 -11.06 27.15
C ARG A 107 4.69 -9.88 27.95
N LYS A 108 5.31 -8.89 27.31
CA LYS A 108 5.80 -7.69 28.00
C LYS A 108 4.66 -6.88 28.60
N LEU A 109 3.57 -6.71 27.86
CA LEU A 109 2.39 -5.98 28.35
C LEU A 109 1.77 -6.61 29.60
N THR A 110 1.80 -7.93 29.70
CA THR A 110 1.17 -8.67 30.82
C THR A 110 2.12 -8.91 32.01
N THR A 111 3.44 -8.82 31.83
CA THR A 111 4.41 -9.09 32.91
C THR A 111 5.07 -7.84 33.45
N PHE A 112 5.09 -6.74 32.70
CA PHE A 112 5.72 -5.47 33.10
C PHE A 112 4.73 -4.61 33.87
N THR A 113 5.27 -3.86 34.84
CA THR A 113 4.54 -2.81 35.54
C THR A 113 4.19 -1.64 34.60
N LYS A 114 3.27 -0.79 34.98
CA LYS A 114 2.93 0.45 34.25
C LYS A 114 4.16 1.30 33.91
N VAL A 115 5.09 1.43 34.87
CA VAL A 115 6.32 2.22 34.67
C VAL A 115 7.21 1.59 33.61
N GLU A 116 7.41 0.28 33.68
CA GLU A 116 8.21 -0.46 32.67
C GLU A 116 7.54 -0.44 31.30
N ARG A 117 6.22 -0.59 31.24
CA ARG A 117 5.48 -0.47 29.97
C ARG A 117 5.60 0.91 29.37
N GLY A 118 5.54 1.98 30.20
CA GLY A 118 5.60 3.37 29.76
C GLY A 118 6.87 3.76 29.04
N VAL A 119 7.98 3.04 29.25
CA VAL A 119 9.26 3.30 28.59
C VAL A 119 9.55 2.36 27.43
N LEU A 120 8.64 1.45 27.09
CA LEU A 120 8.80 0.56 25.93
C LEU A 120 8.74 1.37 24.61
N PRO A 121 9.66 1.11 23.67
CA PRO A 121 9.59 1.75 22.36
C PRO A 121 8.25 1.48 21.67
N GLY A 122 7.66 2.52 21.08
CA GLY A 122 6.36 2.43 20.40
C GLY A 122 5.14 2.51 21.33
N MET A 123 5.33 2.59 22.65
CA MET A 123 4.23 2.76 23.60
C MET A 123 3.65 4.18 23.51
N ASP A 124 2.33 4.26 23.35
CA ASP A 124 1.59 5.52 23.52
C ASP A 124 1.37 5.77 25.03
N SER A 125 1.97 6.83 25.55
CA SER A 125 1.89 7.19 26.96
C SER A 125 0.47 7.38 27.50
N SER A 126 -0.48 7.77 26.65
CA SER A 126 -1.89 7.93 27.01
C SER A 126 -2.64 6.59 27.18
N ARG A 127 -2.02 5.47 26.74
CA ARG A 127 -2.65 4.15 26.68
C ARG A 127 -2.01 3.11 27.58
N VAL A 128 -0.98 3.45 28.33
CA VAL A 128 -0.18 2.51 29.15
C VAL A 128 -1.03 1.60 30.04
N ASP A 129 -2.16 2.10 30.55
CA ASP A 129 -3.09 1.32 31.37
C ASP A 129 -4.00 0.45 30.49
N LEU A 130 -4.60 1.04 29.46
CA LEU A 130 -5.64 0.40 28.66
C LEU A 130 -5.11 -0.63 27.67
N ILE A 131 -3.83 -0.51 27.28
CA ILE A 131 -3.24 -1.38 26.25
C ILE A 131 -3.22 -2.85 26.67
N VAL A 132 -3.07 -3.13 27.96
CA VAL A 132 -3.02 -4.50 28.47
C VAL A 132 -4.34 -5.22 28.19
N VAL A 133 -5.46 -4.64 28.61
CA VAL A 133 -6.78 -5.23 28.36
C VAL A 133 -7.19 -5.18 26.89
N GLY A 134 -6.72 -4.15 26.15
CA GLY A 134 -6.86 -4.09 24.69
C GLY A 134 -6.15 -5.24 23.98
N ALA A 135 -4.94 -5.57 24.45
CA ALA A 135 -4.18 -6.72 23.92
C ALA A 135 -4.84 -8.07 24.26
N VAL A 136 -5.52 -8.20 25.39
CA VAL A 136 -6.32 -9.40 25.72
C VAL A 136 -7.45 -9.62 24.71
N ILE A 137 -8.11 -8.56 24.21
CA ILE A 137 -9.11 -8.69 23.15
C ILE A 137 -8.47 -9.27 21.87
N VAL A 138 -7.32 -8.76 21.47
CA VAL A 138 -6.62 -9.23 20.26
C VAL A 138 -6.12 -10.66 20.43
N ASP A 139 -5.58 -11.00 21.61
CA ASP A 139 -5.16 -12.36 21.94
C ASP A 139 -6.32 -13.37 21.83
N MET A 140 -7.49 -13.00 22.35
CA MET A 140 -8.68 -13.84 22.26
C MET A 140 -9.12 -14.09 20.82
N LEU A 141 -9.02 -13.08 19.95
CA LEU A 141 -9.34 -13.23 18.52
C LEU A 141 -8.36 -14.17 17.82
N PHE A 142 -7.08 -14.10 18.12
CA PHE A 142 -6.08 -15.06 17.63
C PHE A 142 -6.31 -16.49 18.12
N GLN A 143 -6.83 -16.66 19.34
CA GLN A 143 -7.15 -17.99 19.87
C GLN A 143 -8.44 -18.56 19.27
N ALA A 144 -9.43 -17.73 19.03
CA ALA A 144 -10.75 -18.14 18.58
C ALA A 144 -10.87 -18.36 17.06
N LEU A 145 -10.07 -17.64 16.27
CA LEU A 145 -10.18 -17.58 14.81
C LEU A 145 -8.85 -17.97 14.13
N PRO A 146 -8.89 -18.52 12.89
CA PRO A 146 -7.69 -18.92 12.16
C PRO A 146 -6.93 -17.73 11.54
N ILE A 147 -6.77 -16.64 12.31
CA ILE A 147 -6.09 -15.43 11.88
C ILE A 147 -4.60 -15.72 11.70
N ARG A 148 -4.08 -15.47 10.51
CA ARG A 148 -2.64 -15.59 10.19
C ARG A 148 -1.91 -14.27 10.35
N GLN A 149 -2.56 -13.18 9.98
CA GLN A 149 -2.00 -11.82 10.03
C GLN A 149 -3.02 -10.81 10.52
N VAL A 150 -2.51 -9.79 11.18
CA VAL A 150 -3.22 -8.55 11.47
C VAL A 150 -2.65 -7.46 10.60
N ALA A 151 -3.49 -6.68 9.93
CA ALA A 151 -3.11 -5.48 9.21
C ALA A 151 -3.68 -4.25 9.93
N LEU A 152 -2.87 -3.19 10.05
CA LEU A 152 -3.33 -1.94 10.64
C LEU A 152 -4.06 -1.09 9.62
N SER A 153 -5.20 -0.51 10.01
CA SER A 153 -5.85 0.57 9.29
C SER A 153 -5.77 1.88 10.08
N SER A 154 -5.14 2.89 9.52
CA SER A 154 -5.16 4.25 10.07
C SER A 154 -6.48 4.98 9.80
N TYR A 155 -7.38 4.36 9.02
CA TYR A 155 -8.71 4.88 8.72
C TYR A 155 -9.72 4.31 9.71
N ALA A 156 -10.59 5.19 10.21
CA ALA A 156 -11.66 4.84 11.15
C ALA A 156 -13.00 5.38 10.64
N LEU A 157 -14.02 5.39 11.50
CA LEU A 157 -15.38 5.80 11.16
C LEU A 157 -15.45 7.21 10.53
N LYS A 158 -14.68 8.16 11.04
CA LYS A 158 -14.70 9.55 10.54
C LYS A 158 -14.20 9.67 9.09
N GLU A 159 -13.16 8.93 8.73
CA GLU A 159 -12.65 8.86 7.36
C GLU A 159 -13.67 8.15 6.45
N GLY A 160 -14.28 7.07 6.93
CA GLY A 160 -15.35 6.35 6.22
C GLY A 160 -16.57 7.23 5.93
N ILE A 161 -17.04 8.00 6.91
CA ILE A 161 -18.16 8.95 6.73
C ILE A 161 -17.80 10.04 5.71
N LEU A 162 -16.59 10.61 5.81
CA LEU A 162 -16.13 11.61 4.86
C LEU A 162 -16.05 11.04 3.44
N TYR A 163 -15.53 9.82 3.32
CA TYR A 163 -15.42 9.13 2.04
C TYR A 163 -16.80 8.87 1.42
N ASP A 164 -17.74 8.31 2.19
CA ASP A 164 -19.12 8.06 1.77
C ASP A 164 -19.84 9.36 1.34
N TYR A 165 -19.68 10.42 2.13
CA TYR A 165 -20.24 11.74 1.80
C TYR A 165 -19.69 12.31 0.49
N LEU A 166 -18.38 12.19 0.27
CA LEU A 166 -17.74 12.66 -0.97
C LEU A 166 -18.14 11.80 -2.18
N GLU A 167 -18.25 10.48 -2.01
CA GLU A 167 -18.73 9.57 -3.04
C GLU A 167 -20.17 9.91 -3.43
N THR A 168 -21.08 10.03 -2.48
CA THR A 168 -22.50 10.33 -2.72
C THR A 168 -22.68 11.64 -3.45
N ARG A 169 -21.94 12.69 -3.09
CA ARG A 169 -22.03 14.00 -3.75
C ARG A 169 -21.35 14.08 -5.12
N LYS A 170 -20.31 13.26 -5.37
CA LYS A 170 -19.71 13.16 -6.69
C LYS A 170 -20.66 12.54 -7.71
N PHE A 171 -21.51 11.62 -7.30
CA PHE A 171 -22.56 11.06 -8.17
C PHE A 171 -23.61 12.10 -8.58
N GLU A 172 -23.89 13.11 -7.75
CA GLU A 172 -24.86 14.16 -8.06
C GLU A 172 -24.29 15.30 -8.91
N SER A 173 -22.97 15.58 -8.79
CA SER A 173 -22.35 16.76 -9.42
C SER A 173 -21.59 16.49 -10.72
N ILE A 174 -21.26 15.24 -11.01
CA ILE A 174 -20.58 14.83 -12.23
C ILE A 174 -21.40 13.73 -12.89
N GLY A 175 -22.27 14.11 -13.81
CA GLY A 175 -23.04 13.18 -14.65
C GLY A 175 -22.17 12.33 -15.57
N MET A 176 -21.11 11.73 -15.08
CA MET A 176 -20.23 10.82 -15.79
C MET A 176 -20.25 9.46 -15.11
N GLY A 177 -21.03 8.56 -15.71
CA GLY A 177 -21.04 7.16 -15.32
C GLY A 177 -19.66 6.52 -15.50
N SER A 178 -19.21 5.84 -14.49
CA SER A 178 -18.57 4.54 -14.57
C SER A 178 -18.47 3.93 -13.17
N SER A 179 -19.35 2.98 -12.90
CA SER A 179 -19.38 2.17 -11.68
C SER A 179 -18.27 1.12 -11.59
N ASP A 180 -17.34 1.07 -12.55
CA ASP A 180 -16.34 0.00 -12.68
C ASP A 180 -14.94 0.32 -12.17
N ARG A 181 -14.66 1.56 -11.72
CA ARG A 181 -13.32 1.91 -11.23
C ARG A 181 -13.09 1.41 -9.80
N THR A 182 -11.99 0.72 -9.59
CA THR A 182 -11.58 0.25 -8.26
C THR A 182 -11.28 1.42 -7.32
N LEU A 183 -11.27 1.17 -6.00
CA LEU A 183 -10.86 2.15 -4.99
C LEU A 183 -9.45 2.71 -5.29
N ARG A 184 -8.53 1.84 -5.72
CA ARG A 184 -7.13 2.20 -6.05
C ARG A 184 -7.07 3.18 -7.22
N GLU A 185 -7.77 2.88 -8.31
CA GLU A 185 -7.80 3.76 -9.49
C GLU A 185 -8.39 5.13 -9.15
N ARG A 186 -9.45 5.17 -8.35
CA ARG A 186 -10.03 6.43 -7.87
C ARG A 186 -9.06 7.24 -7.03
N SER A 187 -8.30 6.58 -6.15
CA SER A 187 -7.28 7.23 -5.33
C SER A 187 -6.19 7.87 -6.18
N VAL A 188 -5.70 7.16 -7.18
CA VAL A 188 -4.68 7.63 -8.13
C VAL A 188 -5.17 8.84 -8.91
N ARG A 189 -6.37 8.76 -9.51
CA ARG A 189 -6.95 9.88 -10.26
C ARG A 189 -7.23 11.10 -9.39
N ASN A 190 -7.70 10.90 -8.16
CA ASN A 190 -7.92 11.97 -7.19
C ASN A 190 -6.60 12.66 -6.81
N LEU A 191 -5.53 11.88 -6.60
CA LEU A 191 -4.21 12.44 -6.33
C LEU A 191 -3.70 13.23 -7.55
N GLY A 192 -3.79 12.66 -8.75
CA GLY A 192 -3.42 13.31 -10.00
C GLY A 192 -4.16 14.63 -10.21
N ALA A 193 -5.50 14.61 -10.08
CA ALA A 193 -6.34 15.80 -10.21
C ALA A 193 -6.02 16.90 -9.17
N ARG A 194 -5.72 16.50 -7.93
CA ARG A 194 -5.32 17.43 -6.86
C ARG A 194 -4.05 18.20 -7.22
N PHE A 195 -3.12 17.57 -7.91
CA PHE A 195 -1.86 18.16 -8.35
C PHE A 195 -1.81 18.47 -9.85
N GLN A 196 -2.97 18.60 -10.49
CA GLN A 196 -3.13 19.06 -11.86
C GLN A 196 -2.22 18.35 -12.86
N TYR A 197 -2.14 17.00 -12.74
CA TYR A 197 -1.32 16.19 -13.65
C TYR A 197 -1.88 16.22 -15.08
N ASP A 198 -1.02 15.93 -16.05
CA ASP A 198 -1.46 15.72 -17.43
C ASP A 198 -2.07 14.31 -17.56
N GLU A 199 -3.41 14.23 -17.42
CA GLU A 199 -4.12 12.95 -17.44
C GLU A 199 -3.95 12.23 -18.78
N SER A 200 -3.97 12.99 -19.88
CA SER A 200 -3.86 12.44 -21.23
C SER A 200 -2.51 11.79 -21.48
N HIS A 201 -1.42 12.49 -21.12
CA HIS A 201 -0.05 11.95 -21.19
C HIS A 201 0.13 10.77 -20.24
N GLY A 202 -0.39 10.87 -19.03
CA GLY A 202 -0.34 9.76 -18.04
C GLY A 202 -1.04 8.51 -18.54
N GLU A 203 -2.20 8.62 -19.20
CA GLU A 203 -2.93 7.50 -19.79
C GLU A 203 -2.20 6.91 -21.00
N GLN A 204 -1.65 7.73 -21.87
CA GLN A 204 -0.85 7.27 -23.00
C GLN A 204 0.40 6.53 -22.54
N THR A 205 1.13 7.12 -21.59
CA THR A 205 2.31 6.48 -20.98
C THR A 205 1.93 5.16 -20.31
N ALA A 206 0.80 5.09 -19.62
CA ALA A 206 0.32 3.85 -19.01
C ALA A 206 -0.01 2.79 -20.06
N MET A 207 -0.69 3.16 -21.15
CA MET A 207 -1.01 2.24 -22.25
C MET A 207 0.26 1.64 -22.86
N LEU A 208 1.27 2.47 -23.13
CA LEU A 208 2.55 2.02 -23.70
C LEU A 208 3.33 1.15 -22.71
N ALA A 209 3.39 1.56 -21.41
CA ALA A 209 4.06 0.80 -20.36
C ALA A 209 3.44 -0.59 -20.16
N LEU A 210 2.11 -0.67 -20.11
CA LEU A 210 1.39 -1.93 -19.97
C LEU A 210 1.56 -2.83 -21.20
N SER A 211 1.57 -2.26 -22.41
CA SER A 211 1.82 -3.03 -23.61
C SER A 211 3.23 -3.64 -23.63
N LEU A 212 4.25 -2.90 -23.14
CA LEU A 212 5.60 -3.44 -22.94
C LEU A 212 5.60 -4.55 -21.89
N PHE A 213 4.96 -4.32 -20.74
CA PHE A 213 4.90 -5.25 -19.62
C PHE A 213 4.27 -6.57 -20.03
N ASP A 214 3.08 -6.53 -20.64
CA ASP A 214 2.31 -7.71 -21.04
C ASP A 214 3.06 -8.56 -22.06
N GLN A 215 3.73 -7.93 -23.03
CA GLN A 215 4.49 -8.65 -24.06
C GLN A 215 5.89 -9.11 -23.60
N MET A 216 6.33 -8.68 -22.42
CA MET A 216 7.58 -9.10 -21.77
C MET A 216 7.34 -10.06 -20.60
N GLU A 217 6.16 -10.65 -20.46
CA GLU A 217 5.78 -11.57 -19.38
C GLU A 217 6.83 -12.67 -19.14
N SER A 218 7.37 -13.24 -20.22
CA SER A 218 8.39 -14.31 -20.16
C SER A 218 9.71 -13.89 -19.49
N LEU A 219 10.00 -12.58 -19.41
CA LEU A 219 11.17 -12.02 -18.73
C LEU A 219 10.86 -11.51 -17.33
N LEU A 220 9.62 -11.11 -17.08
CA LEU A 220 9.20 -10.47 -15.84
C LEU A 220 8.75 -11.49 -14.80
N GLY A 221 7.88 -12.41 -15.16
CA GLY A 221 7.30 -13.39 -14.25
C GLY A 221 6.41 -12.78 -13.17
N TYR A 222 5.85 -11.59 -13.41
CA TYR A 222 4.95 -10.86 -12.50
C TYR A 222 3.49 -11.06 -12.88
N GLY A 223 2.59 -10.69 -11.95
CA GLY A 223 1.16 -10.79 -12.12
C GLY A 223 0.44 -9.45 -12.24
N GLU A 224 -0.86 -9.49 -11.99
CA GLU A 224 -1.73 -8.31 -12.09
C GLU A 224 -1.41 -7.24 -11.03
N GLU A 225 -0.89 -7.62 -9.85
CA GLU A 225 -0.54 -6.66 -8.79
C GLU A 225 0.59 -5.72 -9.25
N GLU A 226 1.67 -6.27 -9.81
CA GLU A 226 2.79 -5.49 -10.30
C GLU A 226 2.44 -4.71 -11.58
N ARG A 227 1.60 -5.31 -12.42
CA ARG A 227 1.04 -4.65 -13.61
C ARG A 227 0.24 -3.40 -13.21
N GLU A 228 -0.58 -3.51 -12.19
CA GLU A 228 -1.37 -2.39 -11.66
C GLU A 228 -0.49 -1.29 -11.07
N LEU A 229 0.56 -1.64 -10.34
CA LEU A 229 1.54 -0.68 -9.83
C LEU A 229 2.24 0.09 -10.96
N LEU A 230 2.60 -0.59 -12.05
CA LEU A 230 3.18 0.08 -13.24
C LEU A 230 2.18 1.05 -13.86
N LYS A 231 0.92 0.64 -14.04
CA LYS A 231 -0.16 1.51 -14.54
C LYS A 231 -0.23 2.82 -13.75
N TYR A 232 -0.29 2.70 -12.43
CA TYR A 232 -0.43 3.87 -11.57
C TYR A 232 0.83 4.72 -11.48
N ALA A 233 2.02 4.11 -11.57
CA ALA A 233 3.26 4.85 -11.68
C ALA A 233 3.31 5.66 -12.97
N ALA A 234 2.88 5.08 -14.09
CA ALA A 234 2.80 5.77 -15.38
C ALA A 234 1.80 6.92 -15.37
N MET A 235 0.65 6.75 -14.72
CA MET A 235 -0.32 7.85 -14.57
C MET A 235 0.22 9.02 -13.74
N LEU A 236 1.05 8.75 -12.72
CA LEU A 236 1.49 9.75 -11.74
C LEU A 236 2.95 10.20 -11.92
N HIS A 237 3.69 9.71 -12.93
CA HIS A 237 5.14 9.93 -13.01
C HIS A 237 5.52 11.42 -13.02
N ASP A 238 4.70 12.25 -13.65
CA ASP A 238 4.91 13.68 -13.81
C ASP A 238 4.16 14.57 -12.79
N ILE A 239 3.46 13.98 -11.80
CA ILE A 239 2.70 14.73 -10.76
C ILE A 239 3.55 15.79 -10.04
N GLY A 240 4.85 15.62 -9.97
CA GLY A 240 5.79 16.55 -9.35
C GLY A 240 5.98 17.85 -10.10
N TYR A 241 5.54 17.97 -11.37
CA TYR A 241 5.54 19.24 -12.12
C TYR A 241 4.75 20.33 -11.41
N PHE A 242 3.72 19.97 -10.68
CA PHE A 242 2.94 20.89 -9.87
C PHE A 242 3.81 21.74 -8.92
N LEU A 243 4.84 21.14 -8.33
CA LEU A 243 5.75 21.84 -7.42
C LEU A 243 6.86 22.57 -8.19
N ASN A 244 7.55 21.88 -9.09
CA ASN A 244 8.61 22.46 -9.91
C ASN A 244 9.01 21.50 -11.03
N ARG A 245 9.26 22.07 -12.23
CA ARG A 245 9.76 21.31 -13.37
C ARG A 245 11.14 20.71 -13.10
N SER A 246 12.02 21.45 -12.42
CA SER A 246 13.34 20.94 -12.03
C SER A 246 13.19 19.95 -10.87
N GLY A 247 13.59 18.69 -11.09
CA GLY A 247 13.52 17.66 -10.04
C GLY A 247 12.13 17.09 -9.82
N HIS A 248 11.16 17.27 -10.74
CA HIS A 248 9.78 16.79 -10.58
C HIS A 248 9.69 15.30 -10.21
N HIS A 249 10.59 14.45 -10.71
CA HIS A 249 10.67 13.04 -10.32
C HIS A 249 10.89 12.83 -8.80
N LYS A 250 11.65 13.73 -8.14
CA LYS A 250 11.84 13.72 -6.69
C LYS A 250 10.60 14.25 -5.97
N HIS A 251 9.99 15.30 -6.53
CA HIS A 251 8.75 15.84 -6.01
C HIS A 251 7.61 14.84 -6.14
N GLY A 252 7.52 14.14 -7.30
CA GLY A 252 6.56 13.07 -7.52
C GLY A 252 6.72 11.92 -6.51
N GLN A 253 7.95 11.48 -6.25
CA GLN A 253 8.22 10.51 -5.19
C GLN A 253 7.65 10.96 -3.85
N TYR A 254 7.94 12.19 -3.44
CA TYR A 254 7.45 12.73 -2.16
C TYR A 254 5.92 12.78 -2.12
N LEU A 255 5.28 13.29 -3.17
CA LEU A 255 3.83 13.41 -3.23
C LEU A 255 3.13 12.06 -3.17
N VAL A 256 3.61 11.06 -3.92
CA VAL A 256 3.04 9.70 -3.92
C VAL A 256 3.24 9.03 -2.56
N LEU A 257 4.45 9.07 -2.02
CA LEU A 257 4.78 8.39 -0.76
C LEU A 257 3.97 8.94 0.42
N ASN A 258 3.75 10.25 0.45
CA ASN A 258 3.04 10.94 1.55
C ASN A 258 1.57 11.21 1.26
N SER A 259 1.01 10.63 0.20
CA SER A 259 -0.38 10.89 -0.22
C SER A 259 -1.43 10.24 0.66
N GLY A 260 -1.09 9.13 1.34
CA GLY A 260 -2.03 8.32 2.09
C GLY A 260 -3.16 7.77 1.22
N MET A 261 -2.87 7.39 -0.04
CA MET A 261 -3.87 6.90 -0.99
C MET A 261 -4.62 5.68 -0.46
N PRO A 262 -5.97 5.74 -0.31
CA PRO A 262 -6.76 4.58 0.07
C PRO A 262 -6.61 3.42 -0.93
N GLY A 263 -6.56 2.19 -0.40
CA GLY A 263 -6.42 0.99 -1.19
C GLY A 263 -4.97 0.54 -1.42
N PHE A 264 -3.98 1.31 -0.98
CA PHE A 264 -2.56 0.96 -1.06
C PHE A 264 -1.98 0.70 0.33
N SER A 265 -1.16 -0.33 0.44
CA SER A 265 -0.29 -0.56 1.60
C SER A 265 0.92 0.37 1.57
N THR A 266 1.62 0.47 2.70
CA THR A 266 2.87 1.24 2.79
C THR A 266 3.94 0.72 1.83
N ASP A 267 4.08 -0.60 1.71
CA ASP A 267 5.04 -1.21 0.79
C ASP A 267 4.73 -0.89 -0.67
N GLU A 268 3.46 -0.94 -1.05
CA GLU A 268 3.03 -0.58 -2.40
C GLU A 268 3.26 0.91 -2.69
N LEU A 269 2.96 1.80 -1.74
CA LEU A 269 3.26 3.23 -1.88
C LEU A 269 4.76 3.48 -2.00
N LEU A 270 5.58 2.72 -1.26
CA LEU A 270 7.02 2.82 -1.34
C LEU A 270 7.55 2.34 -2.71
N ILE A 271 7.02 1.22 -3.24
CA ILE A 271 7.34 0.73 -4.58
C ILE A 271 6.92 1.77 -5.62
N LEU A 272 5.64 2.17 -5.61
CA LEU A 272 5.06 3.12 -6.56
C LEU A 272 5.83 4.44 -6.60
N SER A 273 6.14 5.01 -5.43
CA SER A 273 6.89 6.27 -5.31
C SER A 273 8.31 6.15 -5.87
N ASN A 274 8.96 4.99 -5.68
CA ASN A 274 10.28 4.75 -6.26
C ASN A 274 10.21 4.56 -7.78
N VAL A 275 9.20 3.89 -8.34
CA VAL A 275 9.02 3.78 -9.79
C VAL A 275 8.81 5.17 -10.39
N VAL A 276 7.95 6.01 -9.78
CA VAL A 276 7.78 7.43 -10.15
C VAL A 276 9.10 8.20 -10.09
N ARG A 277 9.93 7.99 -9.05
CA ARG A 277 11.23 8.67 -8.94
C ARG A 277 12.18 8.33 -10.08
N TYR A 278 12.21 7.05 -10.48
CA TYR A 278 13.22 6.55 -11.40
C TYR A 278 12.76 6.48 -12.85
N HIS A 279 11.63 7.10 -13.22
CA HIS A 279 11.22 7.21 -14.62
C HIS A 279 12.21 8.03 -15.45
N ARG A 280 13.14 8.78 -14.84
CA ARG A 280 14.18 9.56 -15.49
C ARG A 280 15.42 9.79 -14.63
N LYS A 281 16.49 10.29 -15.25
CA LYS A 281 17.78 10.69 -14.60
C LYS A 281 18.43 9.55 -13.84
N SER A 282 18.68 9.75 -12.54
CA SER A 282 19.48 8.84 -11.73
C SER A 282 18.93 7.41 -11.70
N LEU A 283 19.84 6.44 -11.75
CA LEU A 283 19.50 5.03 -11.52
C LEU A 283 19.22 4.76 -10.03
N PRO A 284 18.44 3.72 -9.71
CA PRO A 284 18.24 3.29 -8.33
C PRO A 284 19.56 2.86 -7.67
N THR A 285 19.95 3.54 -6.58
CA THR A 285 21.16 3.20 -5.80
C THR A 285 20.85 3.06 -4.32
N ARG A 286 21.76 2.39 -3.58
CA ARG A 286 21.62 2.22 -2.12
C ARG A 286 21.75 3.52 -1.34
N ASP A 287 22.26 4.58 -1.95
CA ASP A 287 22.38 5.91 -1.33
C ASP A 287 21.04 6.65 -1.31
N HIS A 288 20.05 6.18 -2.05
CA HIS A 288 18.70 6.73 -2.04
C HIS A 288 17.87 6.06 -0.95
N LEU A 289 17.58 6.79 0.14
CA LEU A 289 16.94 6.30 1.35
C LEU A 289 15.71 5.41 1.08
N HIS A 290 14.72 5.91 0.33
CA HIS A 290 13.47 5.18 0.07
C HIS A 290 13.66 3.95 -0.84
N PHE A 291 14.75 3.86 -1.58
CA PHE A 291 15.12 2.66 -2.31
C PHE A 291 15.94 1.70 -1.44
N ALA A 292 16.81 2.24 -0.58
CA ALA A 292 17.68 1.44 0.29
C ALA A 292 16.88 0.52 1.23
N VAL A 293 15.75 1.02 1.76
CA VAL A 293 14.89 0.31 2.72
C VAL A 293 14.00 -0.77 2.10
N LEU A 294 13.85 -0.80 0.76
CA LEU A 294 13.11 -1.86 0.09
C LEU A 294 13.76 -3.24 0.30
N HIS A 295 12.96 -4.28 0.41
CA HIS A 295 13.42 -5.68 0.37
C HIS A 295 14.00 -6.05 -1.00
N GLY A 296 14.84 -7.09 -1.04
CA GLY A 296 15.53 -7.51 -2.27
C GLY A 296 14.61 -7.68 -3.48
N PRO A 297 13.52 -8.47 -3.40
CA PRO A 297 12.55 -8.62 -4.49
C PRO A 297 11.94 -7.31 -4.94
N HIS A 298 11.56 -6.42 -4.01
CA HIS A 298 10.98 -5.11 -4.34
C HIS A 298 11.99 -4.17 -5.02
N LYS A 299 13.28 -4.28 -4.69
CA LYS A 299 14.34 -3.54 -5.41
C LYS A 299 14.43 -3.95 -6.87
N THR A 300 14.33 -5.25 -7.13
CA THR A 300 14.32 -5.79 -8.50
C THR A 300 13.09 -5.32 -9.25
N LEU A 301 11.91 -5.44 -8.62
CA LEU A 301 10.65 -4.97 -9.18
C LEU A 301 10.70 -3.48 -9.57
N VAL A 302 11.10 -2.60 -8.64
CA VAL A 302 11.24 -1.15 -8.90
C VAL A 302 12.15 -0.88 -10.09
N ARG A 303 13.29 -1.58 -10.19
CA ARG A 303 14.24 -1.38 -11.31
C ARG A 303 13.64 -1.78 -12.65
N GLN A 304 12.91 -2.90 -12.70
CA GLN A 304 12.28 -3.40 -13.92
C GLN A 304 11.11 -2.49 -14.34
N LEU A 305 10.20 -2.16 -13.41
CA LEU A 305 9.07 -1.28 -13.71
C LEU A 305 9.52 0.13 -14.11
N ALA A 306 10.53 0.69 -13.42
CA ALA A 306 11.09 2.00 -13.80
C ALA A 306 11.82 1.96 -15.16
N GLY A 307 12.47 0.84 -15.48
CA GLY A 307 13.06 0.64 -16.82
C GLY A 307 12.01 0.67 -17.92
N ILE A 308 10.89 -0.04 -17.74
CA ILE A 308 9.76 -0.01 -18.68
C ILE A 308 9.16 1.40 -18.78
N LEU A 309 8.91 2.03 -17.62
CA LEU A 309 8.31 3.37 -17.58
C LEU A 309 9.16 4.42 -18.30
N ARG A 310 10.50 4.35 -18.20
CA ARG A 310 11.41 5.24 -18.94
C ARG A 310 11.19 5.17 -20.44
N ILE A 311 11.03 3.97 -20.98
CA ILE A 311 10.80 3.80 -22.41
C ILE A 311 9.43 4.36 -22.78
N ALA A 312 8.40 4.01 -22.03
CA ALA A 312 7.02 4.44 -22.30
C ALA A 312 6.85 5.97 -22.25
N ASP A 313 7.41 6.64 -21.23
CA ASP A 313 7.40 8.10 -21.08
C ASP A 313 8.07 8.79 -22.28
N ASN A 314 9.27 8.32 -22.67
CA ASN A 314 9.99 8.93 -23.78
C ASN A 314 9.36 8.63 -25.15
N LEU A 315 8.57 7.58 -25.30
CA LEU A 315 7.80 7.31 -26.52
C LEU A 315 6.60 8.28 -26.68
N ASP A 316 6.17 8.96 -25.64
CA ASP A 316 5.19 10.07 -25.73
C ASP A 316 5.78 11.41 -25.25
N ARG A 317 7.10 11.60 -25.43
CA ARG A 317 7.85 12.78 -24.95
C ARG A 317 7.25 14.12 -25.37
N GLY A 318 6.64 14.16 -26.54
CA GLY A 318 5.98 15.35 -27.08
C GLY A 318 4.58 15.60 -26.56
N HIS A 319 4.02 14.70 -25.74
CA HIS A 319 2.62 14.69 -25.27
C HIS A 319 1.62 14.79 -26.43
N ARG A 320 1.94 14.14 -27.55
CA ARG A 320 1.16 14.20 -28.78
C ARG A 320 0.36 12.93 -29.04
N HIS A 321 0.57 11.88 -28.24
CA HIS A 321 -0.15 10.59 -28.33
C HIS A 321 -0.09 9.95 -29.73
N LEU A 322 1.09 10.04 -30.37
CA LEU A 322 1.27 9.62 -31.76
C LEU A 322 1.30 8.11 -31.94
N ILE A 323 1.65 7.36 -30.91
CA ILE A 323 1.80 5.91 -30.98
C ILE A 323 0.50 5.26 -30.58
N GLU A 324 -0.10 4.51 -31.52
CA GLU A 324 -1.36 3.81 -31.31
C GLU A 324 -1.18 2.45 -30.61
N ARG A 325 -0.10 1.74 -30.96
CA ARG A 325 0.24 0.42 -30.39
C ARG A 325 1.71 0.11 -30.56
N LEU A 326 2.18 -0.90 -29.86
CA LEU A 326 3.52 -1.44 -30.02
C LEU A 326 3.51 -2.98 -30.00
N GLU A 327 4.54 -3.58 -30.60
CA GLU A 327 4.78 -5.02 -30.59
C GLU A 327 6.21 -5.30 -30.11
N VAL A 328 6.37 -6.29 -29.23
CA VAL A 328 7.66 -6.64 -28.64
C VAL A 328 8.13 -7.99 -29.14
N GLY A 329 9.32 -8.04 -29.72
CA GLY A 329 10.02 -9.25 -30.11
C GLY A 329 11.28 -9.47 -29.28
N ILE A 330 11.41 -10.62 -28.62
CA ILE A 330 12.59 -10.97 -27.83
C ILE A 330 13.46 -11.94 -28.63
N ARG A 331 14.69 -11.57 -28.94
CA ARG A 331 15.61 -12.38 -29.74
C ARG A 331 17.02 -12.38 -29.15
N GLY A 332 17.38 -13.46 -28.47
CA GLY A 332 18.69 -13.60 -27.83
C GLY A 332 19.00 -12.43 -26.88
N SER A 333 20.03 -11.65 -27.19
CA SER A 333 20.44 -10.49 -26.40
C SER A 333 19.77 -9.17 -26.79
N GLN A 334 18.68 -9.21 -27.56
CA GLN A 334 17.99 -8.03 -28.04
C GLN A 334 16.49 -8.09 -27.73
N ILE A 335 15.92 -6.93 -27.43
CA ILE A 335 14.48 -6.68 -27.38
C ILE A 335 14.17 -5.66 -28.50
N LEU A 336 13.37 -6.08 -29.46
CA LEU A 336 12.90 -5.24 -30.54
C LEU A 336 11.48 -4.77 -30.24
N VAL A 337 11.29 -3.46 -30.18
CA VAL A 337 9.97 -2.81 -30.04
C VAL A 337 9.61 -2.19 -31.38
N LYS A 338 8.57 -2.68 -32.01
CA LYS A 338 7.97 -2.06 -33.19
C LYS A 338 6.85 -1.14 -32.73
N VAL A 339 6.89 0.10 -33.16
CA VAL A 339 5.92 1.14 -32.81
C VAL A 339 5.11 1.52 -34.05
N PHE A 340 3.80 1.63 -33.90
CA PHE A 340 2.85 1.94 -34.96
C PHE A 340 2.32 3.36 -34.75
N SER A 341 2.54 4.21 -35.78
CA SER A 341 2.16 5.62 -35.78
C SER A 341 1.93 6.10 -37.20
N GLU A 342 0.89 6.88 -37.45
CA GLU A 342 0.65 7.53 -38.75
C GLU A 342 1.65 8.66 -39.03
N GLU A 343 2.19 9.30 -37.98
CA GLU A 343 3.17 10.36 -38.09
C GLU A 343 4.58 9.84 -37.80
N LYS A 344 5.59 10.59 -38.27
CA LYS A 344 7.01 10.31 -37.95
C LYS A 344 7.28 10.58 -36.48
N ILE A 345 7.93 9.63 -35.81
CA ILE A 345 8.25 9.65 -34.39
C ILE A 345 9.75 9.46 -34.13
N ASP A 346 10.58 9.95 -35.00
CA ASP A 346 12.05 9.84 -34.88
C ASP A 346 12.58 10.44 -33.57
N ILE A 347 11.95 11.53 -33.08
CA ILE A 347 12.32 12.22 -31.84
C ILE A 347 11.97 11.35 -30.62
N GLU A 348 10.80 10.76 -30.60
CA GLU A 348 10.32 9.86 -29.55
C GLU A 348 11.18 8.59 -29.48
N ILE A 349 11.50 7.99 -30.63
CA ILE A 349 12.38 6.81 -30.71
C ILE A 349 13.77 7.16 -30.20
N GLN A 350 14.36 8.27 -30.68
CA GLN A 350 15.68 8.71 -30.21
C GLN A 350 15.66 8.96 -28.70
N ALA A 351 14.66 9.65 -28.17
CA ALA A 351 14.53 9.94 -26.77
C ALA A 351 14.42 8.66 -25.92
N ALA A 352 13.65 7.68 -26.37
CA ALA A 352 13.51 6.38 -25.69
C ALA A 352 14.84 5.61 -25.68
N LEU A 353 15.57 5.58 -26.79
CA LEU A 353 16.87 4.92 -26.88
C LEU A 353 17.95 5.63 -26.02
N GLU A 354 17.96 6.96 -25.98
CA GLU A 354 18.88 7.73 -25.12
C GLU A 354 18.64 7.50 -23.62
N ASN A 355 17.45 7.07 -23.22
CA ASN A 355 17.06 6.81 -21.84
C ASN A 355 16.88 5.30 -21.52
N ALA A 356 17.39 4.41 -22.38
CA ALA A 356 17.26 2.97 -22.25
C ALA A 356 18.24 2.33 -21.25
N ASP A 357 19.12 3.09 -20.64
CA ASP A 357 20.20 2.64 -19.75
C ASP A 357 19.71 1.69 -18.65
N LEU A 358 18.66 2.06 -17.92
CA LEU A 358 18.07 1.22 -16.87
C LEU A 358 17.41 -0.02 -17.47
N PHE A 359 16.66 0.13 -18.56
CA PHE A 359 15.96 -0.97 -19.22
C PHE A 359 16.97 -2.04 -19.69
N GLU A 360 18.00 -1.64 -20.43
CA GLU A 360 19.04 -2.55 -20.92
C GLU A 360 19.79 -3.23 -19.77
N GLN A 361 20.07 -2.49 -18.68
CA GLN A 361 20.75 -3.03 -17.50
C GLN A 361 19.92 -4.10 -16.78
N VAL A 362 18.61 -3.90 -16.61
CA VAL A 362 17.78 -4.83 -15.82
C VAL A 362 17.35 -6.06 -16.59
N PHE A 363 17.21 -5.94 -17.91
CA PHE A 363 16.86 -7.08 -18.77
C PHE A 363 18.08 -7.76 -19.41
N GLU A 364 19.29 -7.20 -19.21
CA GLU A 364 20.55 -7.68 -19.81
C GLU A 364 20.45 -7.86 -21.32
N ARG A 365 19.70 -6.95 -21.98
CA ARG A 365 19.42 -6.98 -23.43
C ARG A 365 19.45 -5.58 -24.00
N ARG A 366 19.93 -5.50 -25.23
CA ARG A 366 19.92 -4.25 -26.00
C ARG A 366 18.51 -3.96 -26.52
N LEU A 367 18.06 -2.72 -26.32
CA LEU A 367 16.79 -2.24 -26.87
C LEU A 367 16.98 -1.75 -28.30
N LEU A 368 16.10 -2.18 -29.18
CA LEU A 368 15.95 -1.64 -30.53
C LEU A 368 14.51 -1.17 -30.69
N ILE A 369 14.30 0.00 -31.31
CA ILE A 369 12.97 0.54 -31.58
C ILE A 369 12.90 0.89 -33.06
N GLU A 370 11.87 0.40 -33.74
CA GLU A 370 11.63 0.64 -35.17
C GLU A 370 10.18 1.13 -35.34
N GLN A 371 10.00 2.13 -36.20
CA GLN A 371 8.66 2.53 -36.65
C GLN A 371 8.23 1.62 -37.80
N ASP A 372 6.99 1.08 -37.74
CA ASP A 372 6.40 0.26 -38.79
C ASP A 372 5.58 1.12 -39.74
#